data_86b02704683e1f9becd3a7d595334c07
#
_entry.id   86b02704683e1f9becd3a7d595334c07
#
_cell.length_a   1.000
_cell.length_b   1.000
_cell.length_c   1.000
_cell.angle_alpha   90.00
_cell.angle_beta   90.00
_cell.angle_gamma   90.00
#
_symmetry.space_group_name_H-M   'P 1'
#
loop_
_entity.id
_entity.type
_entity.pdbx_description
1 polymer ?
#
loop_
_entity_poly.entity_id
_entity_poly.type
_entity_poly.pdbx_seq_one_letter_code
_entity_poly.pdbx_strand_id
1 'polypeptide(L)'
;MIFLYDSETYTYDDLLKTISGSGLYYPLYRTKELFPYFANLVKALAAGMPLTLVDSDINASEIDGVNECDINVERSFAPKSYQSMDEVVAALQQSKSEITIFTSGTTGQPKKVVHSVATLTRAVRLGEKYSGQIWAYAYNPTHMAGLQVFFQAFENQNTLVNVFGKTREVVYQQIADKQITHISATPTFYRLLLPFEKSYDSVIRVTLGGEKSDQHLYDAIRQIFPNAKINNVYASTEAGSLFAAKGDCFQIPEAIRDKFKVVDDELLIHKSLLGSSESFKFTDDFYHSGDLIEWVDKESGLFRFKSRKNELINVGGYKVNPGEVEDAIMAMDGVRQALVYGKANSILGNVLCADVQLEDGFTLTELDIKKQLSSQLQDFKIPRRIKFVEEMSLTRTGKLKRS
;
A
#
# COMPACT_ATOMS: atom_id res chain seq x y z
N MET A 1 -12.86 -23.40 10.56
CA MET A 1 -11.59 -22.85 9.99
C MET A 1 -11.33 -21.47 10.58
N ILE A 2 -10.08 -21.12 10.89
CA ILE A 2 -9.74 -19.79 11.46
C ILE A 2 -9.83 -18.74 10.34
N PHE A 3 -10.51 -17.65 10.63
CA PHE A 3 -10.61 -16.47 9.76
C PHE A 3 -9.55 -15.44 10.12
N LEU A 4 -9.47 -15.06 11.41
CA LEU A 4 -8.63 -13.97 11.85
C LEU A 4 -7.98 -14.26 13.21
N TYR A 5 -6.67 -14.05 13.29
CA TYR A 5 -5.93 -13.85 14.53
C TYR A 5 -5.71 -12.36 14.77
N ASP A 6 -6.29 -11.82 15.82
CA ASP A 6 -6.12 -10.43 16.27
C ASP A 6 -5.92 -10.41 17.81
N SER A 7 -6.58 -9.55 18.55
CA SER A 7 -6.67 -9.61 20.02
C SER A 7 -7.27 -10.93 20.51
N GLU A 8 -8.20 -11.46 19.73
CA GLU A 8 -8.83 -12.77 19.89
C GLU A 8 -8.69 -13.58 18.61
N THR A 9 -9.11 -14.83 18.68
CA THR A 9 -9.14 -15.73 17.52
C THR A 9 -10.58 -15.88 17.04
N TYR A 10 -10.84 -15.57 15.79
CA TYR A 10 -12.15 -15.66 15.17
C TYR A 10 -12.19 -16.70 14.06
N THR A 11 -13.25 -17.48 14.00
CA THR A 11 -13.49 -18.48 12.96
C THR A 11 -14.36 -17.92 11.84
N TYR A 12 -14.41 -18.62 10.71
CA TYR A 12 -15.40 -18.34 9.66
C TYR A 12 -16.84 -18.59 10.11
N ASP A 13 -17.06 -19.49 11.07
CA ASP A 13 -18.38 -19.72 11.66
C ASP A 13 -18.83 -18.53 12.53
N ASP A 14 -17.88 -17.89 13.26
CA ASP A 14 -18.16 -16.67 14.00
C ASP A 14 -18.54 -15.53 13.06
N LEU A 15 -17.81 -15.40 11.94
CA LEU A 15 -18.11 -14.41 10.93
C LEU A 15 -19.50 -14.68 10.32
N LEU A 16 -19.80 -15.93 9.92
CA LEU A 16 -21.08 -16.30 9.33
C LEU A 16 -22.26 -16.00 10.28
N LYS A 17 -22.11 -16.31 11.57
CA LYS A 17 -23.11 -15.96 12.60
C LYS A 17 -23.31 -14.45 12.72
N THR A 18 -22.22 -13.68 12.68
CA THR A 18 -22.27 -12.21 12.84
C THR A 18 -22.92 -11.52 11.66
N ILE A 19 -22.73 -12.03 10.42
CA ILE A 19 -23.28 -11.41 9.21
C ILE A 19 -24.69 -11.91 8.87
N SER A 20 -25.07 -13.12 9.34
CA SER A 20 -26.37 -13.70 9.07
C SER A 20 -27.43 -13.23 10.07
N GLY A 21 -28.64 -12.93 9.58
CA GLY A 21 -29.79 -12.59 10.44
C GLY A 21 -29.82 -11.16 10.99
N SER A 22 -28.73 -10.39 10.91
CA SER A 22 -28.73 -8.98 11.29
C SER A 22 -29.00 -8.11 10.07
N GLY A 23 -30.07 -7.31 10.12
CA GLY A 23 -30.41 -6.31 9.12
C GLY A 23 -29.82 -4.93 9.40
N LEU A 24 -28.73 -4.84 10.16
CA LEU A 24 -28.06 -3.58 10.53
C LEU A 24 -26.62 -3.57 10.05
N TYR A 25 -26.15 -2.41 9.58
CA TYR A 25 -24.77 -2.17 9.21
C TYR A 25 -24.39 -0.69 9.43
N TYR A 26 -23.10 -0.40 9.41
CA TYR A 26 -22.57 0.96 9.51
C TYR A 26 -22.11 1.44 8.12
N PRO A 27 -22.81 2.37 7.45
CA PRO A 27 -22.36 2.93 6.16
C PRO A 27 -21.04 3.69 6.26
N LEU A 28 -20.81 4.39 7.38
CA LEU A 28 -19.56 5.02 7.76
C LEU A 28 -19.08 4.38 9.05
N TYR A 29 -18.10 3.48 8.93
CA TYR A 29 -17.63 2.73 10.08
C TYR A 29 -16.19 3.06 10.42
N ARG A 30 -15.97 3.53 11.64
CA ARG A 30 -14.65 3.83 12.21
C ARG A 30 -14.42 2.98 13.44
N THR A 31 -13.49 2.05 13.37
CA THR A 31 -13.08 1.16 14.47
C THR A 31 -11.62 0.78 14.33
N LYS A 32 -10.98 0.43 15.46
CA LYS A 32 -9.62 -0.15 15.50
C LYS A 32 -9.64 -1.67 15.49
N GLU A 33 -10.81 -2.28 15.72
CA GLU A 33 -10.97 -3.72 15.81
C GLU A 33 -11.24 -4.33 14.43
N LEU A 34 -10.39 -5.25 14.01
CA LEU A 34 -10.47 -5.81 12.65
C LEU A 34 -11.68 -6.73 12.44
N PHE A 35 -12.05 -7.55 13.44
CA PHE A 35 -13.16 -8.48 13.26
C PHE A 35 -14.49 -7.77 13.03
N PRO A 36 -14.95 -6.81 13.87
CA PRO A 36 -16.20 -6.08 13.59
C PRO A 36 -16.11 -5.24 12.33
N TYR A 37 -14.90 -4.72 11.97
CA TYR A 37 -14.69 -4.03 10.71
C TYR A 37 -14.95 -4.95 9.51
N PHE A 38 -14.32 -6.13 9.47
CA PHE A 38 -14.52 -7.09 8.38
C PHE A 38 -15.94 -7.67 8.35
N ALA A 39 -16.54 -7.91 9.50
CA ALA A 39 -17.93 -8.37 9.57
C ALA A 39 -18.89 -7.35 8.97
N ASN A 40 -18.72 -6.05 9.28
CA ASN A 40 -19.52 -4.98 8.69
C ASN A 40 -19.26 -4.87 7.17
N LEU A 41 -17.99 -4.92 6.75
CA LEU A 41 -17.60 -4.89 5.33
C LEU A 41 -18.28 -6.02 4.54
N VAL A 42 -18.10 -7.27 4.97
CA VAL A 42 -18.66 -8.44 4.28
C VAL A 42 -20.19 -8.40 4.26
N LYS A 43 -20.81 -8.11 5.41
CA LYS A 43 -22.26 -8.01 5.53
C LYS A 43 -22.86 -6.99 4.57
N ALA A 44 -22.31 -5.78 4.56
CA ALA A 44 -22.79 -4.71 3.69
C ALA A 44 -22.60 -5.06 2.21
N LEU A 45 -21.41 -5.51 1.81
CA LEU A 45 -21.12 -5.83 0.41
C LEU A 45 -21.93 -7.00 -0.11
N ALA A 46 -22.06 -8.09 0.65
CA ALA A 46 -22.88 -9.24 0.27
C ALA A 46 -24.38 -8.88 0.17
N ALA A 47 -24.82 -7.87 0.91
CA ALA A 47 -26.18 -7.34 0.83
C ALA A 47 -26.39 -6.30 -0.30
N GLY A 48 -25.31 -5.86 -0.97
CA GLY A 48 -25.38 -4.83 -2.01
C GLY A 48 -25.46 -3.41 -1.47
N MET A 49 -25.03 -3.19 -0.21
CA MET A 49 -25.11 -1.89 0.46
C MET A 49 -23.80 -1.12 0.30
N PRO A 50 -23.84 0.22 0.08
CA PRO A 50 -22.64 1.03 -0.07
C PRO A 50 -21.93 1.24 1.26
N LEU A 51 -20.61 1.40 1.19
CA LEU A 51 -19.74 1.68 2.34
C LEU A 51 -18.81 2.86 2.08
N THR A 52 -18.59 3.65 3.11
CA THR A 52 -17.52 4.64 3.18
C THR A 52 -16.55 4.23 4.29
N LEU A 53 -15.31 3.94 3.90
CA LEU A 53 -14.28 3.47 4.82
C LEU A 53 -13.58 4.66 5.46
N VAL A 54 -13.72 4.79 6.77
CA VAL A 54 -13.12 5.87 7.56
C VAL A 54 -11.98 5.30 8.38
N ASP A 55 -10.77 5.83 8.18
CA ASP A 55 -9.59 5.44 8.94
C ASP A 55 -9.80 5.77 10.42
N SER A 56 -9.37 4.87 11.30
CA SER A 56 -9.51 5.01 12.77
C SER A 56 -8.83 6.25 13.33
N ASP A 57 -7.82 6.77 12.62
CA ASP A 57 -6.97 7.87 13.09
C ASP A 57 -7.30 9.21 12.40
N ILE A 58 -8.29 9.24 11.49
CA ILE A 58 -8.69 10.47 10.78
C ILE A 58 -9.81 11.19 11.53
N ASN A 59 -9.73 12.51 11.59
CA ASN A 59 -10.86 13.33 12.06
C ASN A 59 -11.87 13.53 10.93
N ALA A 60 -13.15 13.50 11.24
CA ALA A 60 -14.20 13.72 10.23
C ALA A 60 -14.03 15.06 9.49
N SER A 61 -13.55 16.09 10.16
CA SER A 61 -13.28 17.40 9.57
C SER A 61 -12.18 17.40 8.48
N GLU A 62 -11.37 16.35 8.41
CA GLU A 62 -10.36 16.18 7.35
C GLU A 62 -10.98 15.61 6.06
N ILE A 63 -12.20 15.09 6.12
CA ILE A 63 -12.89 14.43 5.00
C ILE A 63 -14.08 15.28 4.57
N ASP A 64 -14.07 15.73 3.32
CA ASP A 64 -15.16 16.50 2.76
C ASP A 64 -16.47 15.67 2.71
N GLY A 65 -17.57 16.27 3.19
CA GLY A 65 -18.88 15.64 3.22
C GLY A 65 -19.07 14.57 4.31
N VAL A 66 -18.16 14.44 5.28
CA VAL A 66 -18.32 13.54 6.44
C VAL A 66 -18.43 14.35 7.71
N ASN A 67 -19.52 14.13 8.48
CA ASN A 67 -19.67 14.71 9.81
C ASN A 67 -19.40 13.65 10.89
N GLU A 68 -18.87 14.07 12.03
CA GLU A 68 -18.59 13.17 13.15
C GLU A 68 -19.85 12.45 13.65
N CYS A 69 -21.00 13.10 13.61
CA CYS A 69 -22.28 12.53 14.02
C CYS A 69 -22.82 11.44 13.06
N ASP A 70 -22.29 11.34 11.84
CA ASP A 70 -22.71 10.32 10.86
C ASP A 70 -21.87 9.04 10.99
N ILE A 71 -20.72 9.11 11.67
CA ILE A 71 -19.82 7.96 11.87
C ILE A 71 -20.41 7.03 12.92
N ASN A 72 -20.33 5.72 12.67
CA ASN A 72 -20.86 4.66 13.54
C ASN A 72 -22.36 4.76 13.81
N VAL A 73 -23.12 5.32 12.88
CA VAL A 73 -24.58 5.30 12.90
C VAL A 73 -25.09 4.10 12.11
N GLU A 74 -25.83 3.23 12.79
CA GLU A 74 -26.43 2.04 12.15
C GLU A 74 -27.53 2.42 11.17
N ARG A 75 -27.60 1.68 10.07
CA ARG A 75 -28.72 1.71 9.12
C ARG A 75 -29.28 0.33 8.89
N SER A 76 -30.59 0.25 8.69
CA SER A 76 -31.28 -1.00 8.40
C SER A 76 -31.27 -1.33 6.91
N PHE A 77 -31.22 -2.61 6.60
CA PHE A 77 -31.43 -3.17 5.28
C PHE A 77 -32.22 -4.50 5.39
N ALA A 78 -32.72 -5.05 4.27
CA ALA A 78 -33.34 -6.33 4.27
C ALA A 78 -32.33 -7.44 4.63
N PRO A 79 -32.49 -8.13 5.79
CA PRO A 79 -31.52 -9.11 6.23
C PRO A 79 -31.44 -10.28 5.24
N LYS A 80 -30.22 -10.77 5.02
CA LYS A 80 -29.95 -11.99 4.28
C LYS A 80 -29.43 -13.04 5.25
N SER A 81 -29.91 -14.29 5.09
CA SER A 81 -29.38 -15.43 5.81
C SER A 81 -28.54 -16.28 4.86
N TYR A 82 -27.32 -16.61 5.27
CA TYR A 82 -26.41 -17.47 4.53
C TYR A 82 -26.22 -18.77 5.30
N GLN A 83 -26.19 -19.90 4.60
CA GLN A 83 -25.99 -21.23 5.20
C GLN A 83 -24.50 -21.62 5.20
N SER A 84 -23.68 -20.98 4.36
CA SER A 84 -22.25 -21.25 4.24
C SER A 84 -21.48 -20.01 3.85
N MET A 85 -20.15 -20.04 4.05
CA MET A 85 -19.26 -18.98 3.57
C MET A 85 -19.18 -18.94 2.04
N ASP A 86 -19.38 -20.06 1.36
CA ASP A 86 -19.41 -20.10 -0.11
C ASP A 86 -20.58 -19.27 -0.66
N GLU A 87 -21.76 -19.32 0.00
CA GLU A 87 -22.90 -18.46 -0.36
C GLU A 87 -22.57 -16.97 -0.15
N VAL A 88 -21.85 -16.64 0.94
CA VAL A 88 -21.40 -15.26 1.22
C VAL A 88 -20.44 -14.77 0.15
N VAL A 89 -19.43 -15.58 -0.19
CA VAL A 89 -18.46 -15.27 -1.25
C VAL A 89 -19.16 -15.09 -2.59
N ALA A 90 -20.07 -15.99 -2.96
CA ALA A 90 -20.86 -15.89 -4.20
C ALA A 90 -21.71 -14.60 -4.23
N ALA A 91 -22.35 -14.24 -3.11
CA ALA A 91 -23.14 -13.01 -3.02
C ALA A 91 -22.26 -11.76 -3.16
N LEU A 92 -21.04 -11.78 -2.56
CA LEU A 92 -20.08 -10.70 -2.66
C LEU A 92 -19.56 -10.51 -4.09
N GLN A 93 -19.21 -11.60 -4.77
CA GLN A 93 -18.74 -11.56 -6.17
C GLN A 93 -19.80 -11.03 -7.16
N GLN A 94 -21.07 -11.22 -6.85
CA GLN A 94 -22.19 -10.70 -7.64
C GLN A 94 -22.64 -9.29 -7.21
N SER A 95 -22.02 -8.74 -6.15
CA SER A 95 -22.43 -7.46 -5.57
C SER A 95 -22.10 -6.29 -6.50
N LYS A 96 -23.06 -5.40 -6.61
CA LYS A 96 -22.90 -4.09 -7.28
C LYS A 96 -22.64 -2.96 -6.28
N SER A 97 -22.29 -3.30 -5.04
CA SER A 97 -22.03 -2.33 -4.00
C SER A 97 -20.85 -1.44 -4.34
N GLU A 98 -20.91 -0.21 -3.88
CA GLU A 98 -19.83 0.77 -4.00
C GLU A 98 -19.12 0.94 -2.67
N ILE A 99 -17.80 1.07 -2.76
CA ILE A 99 -16.93 1.30 -1.61
C ILE A 99 -16.18 2.60 -1.84
N THR A 100 -16.37 3.55 -0.94
CA THR A 100 -15.61 4.81 -0.92
C THR A 100 -14.36 4.65 -0.07
N ILE A 101 -13.22 4.97 -0.66
CA ILE A 101 -11.88 4.98 -0.02
C ILE A 101 -11.33 6.40 -0.09
N PHE A 102 -10.59 6.81 0.94
CA PHE A 102 -9.89 8.08 0.95
C PHE A 102 -8.39 7.89 0.76
N THR A 103 -7.78 8.73 -0.08
CA THR A 103 -6.32 8.74 -0.28
C THR A 103 -5.71 9.91 0.47
N SER A 104 -4.46 9.77 0.91
CA SER A 104 -3.67 10.92 1.37
C SER A 104 -3.35 11.82 0.17
N GLY A 105 -4.16 12.86 -0.02
CA GLY A 105 -3.92 13.83 -1.08
C GLY A 105 -2.60 14.58 -0.86
N THR A 106 -1.82 14.81 -1.91
CA THR A 106 -0.62 15.67 -1.89
C THR A 106 -0.93 17.13 -1.52
N THR A 107 -2.20 17.53 -1.54
CA THR A 107 -2.72 18.85 -1.19
C THR A 107 -3.19 18.97 0.26
N GLY A 108 -3.01 17.92 1.09
CA GLY A 108 -3.39 17.90 2.50
C GLY A 108 -4.81 17.38 2.77
N GLN A 109 -5.75 17.51 1.84
CA GLN A 109 -7.09 16.91 2.00
C GLN A 109 -7.19 15.54 1.34
N PRO A 110 -7.79 14.52 2.01
CA PRO A 110 -7.99 13.21 1.44
C PRO A 110 -8.90 13.26 0.20
N LYS A 111 -8.48 12.58 -0.88
CA LYS A 111 -9.27 12.48 -2.10
C LYS A 111 -10.20 11.27 -2.01
N LYS A 112 -11.45 11.47 -2.36
CA LYS A 112 -12.47 10.43 -2.44
C LYS A 112 -12.33 9.63 -3.72
N VAL A 113 -12.23 8.29 -3.61
CA VAL A 113 -12.26 7.36 -4.75
C VAL A 113 -13.33 6.29 -4.46
N VAL A 114 -14.24 6.10 -5.40
CA VAL A 114 -15.32 5.12 -5.30
C VAL A 114 -14.99 3.92 -6.18
N HIS A 115 -15.01 2.73 -5.60
CA HIS A 115 -14.77 1.46 -6.25
C HIS A 115 -15.99 0.56 -6.21
N SER A 116 -16.20 -0.24 -7.24
CA SER A 116 -17.09 -1.41 -7.16
C SER A 116 -16.35 -2.60 -6.53
N VAL A 117 -17.10 -3.58 -6.03
CA VAL A 117 -16.52 -4.86 -5.59
C VAL A 117 -15.67 -5.47 -6.71
N ALA A 118 -16.17 -5.47 -7.96
CA ALA A 118 -15.45 -5.99 -9.12
C ALA A 118 -14.08 -5.32 -9.35
N THR A 119 -13.95 -4.02 -9.11
CA THR A 119 -12.67 -3.32 -9.21
C THR A 119 -11.70 -3.76 -8.11
N LEU A 120 -12.18 -3.93 -6.89
CA LEU A 120 -11.37 -4.33 -5.73
C LEU A 120 -10.90 -5.78 -5.82
N THR A 121 -11.74 -6.66 -6.37
CA THR A 121 -11.47 -8.11 -6.44
C THR A 121 -10.84 -8.55 -7.77
N ARG A 122 -10.66 -7.63 -8.74
CA ARG A 122 -10.14 -7.94 -10.08
C ARG A 122 -8.83 -8.74 -10.06
N ALA A 123 -7.96 -8.51 -9.07
CA ALA A 123 -6.67 -9.18 -8.94
C ALA A 123 -6.73 -10.46 -8.10
N VAL A 124 -7.89 -10.80 -7.51
CA VAL A 124 -8.09 -12.01 -6.71
C VAL A 124 -7.91 -13.24 -7.60
N ARG A 125 -7.15 -14.17 -7.08
CA ARG A 125 -6.90 -15.46 -7.73
C ARG A 125 -7.56 -16.55 -6.90
N LEU A 126 -8.43 -17.30 -7.53
CA LEU A 126 -9.20 -18.40 -6.93
C LEU A 126 -8.64 -19.76 -7.35
N GLY A 127 -8.95 -20.77 -6.56
CA GLY A 127 -8.66 -22.15 -6.82
C GLY A 127 -7.86 -22.84 -5.72
N GLU A 128 -7.81 -24.16 -5.77
CA GLU A 128 -7.22 -25.02 -4.72
C GLU A 128 -5.80 -24.63 -4.31
N LYS A 129 -4.96 -24.22 -5.27
CA LYS A 129 -3.56 -23.76 -4.99
C LYS A 129 -3.48 -22.45 -4.19
N TYR A 130 -4.58 -21.75 -3.99
CA TYR A 130 -4.66 -20.51 -3.22
C TYR A 130 -5.40 -20.71 -1.88
N SER A 131 -5.86 -21.92 -1.57
CA SER A 131 -6.45 -22.30 -0.29
C SER A 131 -5.39 -22.67 0.75
N GLY A 132 -5.78 -22.68 2.03
CA GLY A 132 -4.91 -23.08 3.13
C GLY A 132 -3.74 -22.14 3.40
N GLN A 133 -3.78 -20.93 2.89
CA GLN A 133 -2.75 -19.91 3.09
C GLN A 133 -2.99 -19.15 4.40
N ILE A 134 -1.90 -18.74 5.05
CA ILE A 134 -1.90 -17.90 6.24
C ILE A 134 -1.23 -16.58 5.90
N TRP A 135 -2.02 -15.50 5.90
CA TRP A 135 -1.59 -14.19 5.45
C TRP A 135 -1.28 -13.25 6.61
N ALA A 136 -0.09 -12.66 6.62
CA ALA A 136 0.15 -11.48 7.44
C ALA A 136 -0.68 -10.30 6.90
N TYR A 137 -1.55 -9.76 7.73
CA TYR A 137 -2.31 -8.56 7.42
C TYR A 137 -1.54 -7.32 7.91
N ALA A 138 -0.77 -6.72 6.99
CA ALA A 138 0.24 -5.70 7.28
C ALA A 138 -0.13 -4.30 6.77
N TYR A 139 -1.32 -4.14 6.17
CA TYR A 139 -1.80 -2.86 5.67
C TYR A 139 -2.93 -2.29 6.52
N ASN A 140 -3.10 -0.97 6.46
CA ASN A 140 -4.28 -0.32 6.98
C ASN A 140 -5.55 -0.88 6.29
N PRO A 141 -6.57 -1.32 7.05
CA PRO A 141 -7.74 -2.00 6.50
C PRO A 141 -8.63 -1.11 5.62
N THR A 142 -8.58 0.21 5.77
CA THR A 142 -9.39 1.16 5.00
C THR A 142 -8.77 1.56 3.67
N HIS A 143 -7.55 1.09 3.38
CA HIS A 143 -6.83 1.41 2.16
C HIS A 143 -6.91 0.29 1.11
N MET A 144 -6.75 0.66 -0.17
CA MET A 144 -6.82 -0.27 -1.30
C MET A 144 -5.97 -1.53 -1.11
N ALA A 145 -4.72 -1.41 -0.66
CA ALA A 145 -3.84 -2.55 -0.49
C ALA A 145 -4.33 -3.52 0.60
N GLY A 146 -4.84 -2.98 1.72
CA GLY A 146 -5.44 -3.77 2.79
C GLY A 146 -6.69 -4.52 2.30
N LEU A 147 -7.56 -3.84 1.56
CA LEU A 147 -8.74 -4.48 0.97
C LEU A 147 -8.37 -5.59 -0.02
N GLN A 148 -7.35 -5.39 -0.86
CA GLN A 148 -6.93 -6.41 -1.82
C GLN A 148 -6.35 -7.65 -1.13
N VAL A 149 -5.58 -7.48 -0.04
CA VAL A 149 -5.12 -8.61 0.78
C VAL A 149 -6.30 -9.31 1.45
N PHE A 150 -7.25 -8.52 2.00
CA PHE A 150 -8.46 -9.06 2.59
C PHE A 150 -9.24 -9.92 1.59
N PHE A 151 -9.58 -9.39 0.41
CA PHE A 151 -10.36 -10.13 -0.58
C PHE A 151 -9.62 -11.38 -1.10
N GLN A 152 -8.29 -11.30 -1.33
CA GLN A 152 -7.51 -12.47 -1.73
C GLN A 152 -7.57 -13.58 -0.67
N ALA A 153 -7.50 -13.23 0.61
CA ALA A 153 -7.60 -14.20 1.69
C ALA A 153 -9.05 -14.67 1.89
N PHE A 154 -9.99 -13.75 1.95
CA PHE A 154 -11.40 -14.04 2.26
C PHE A 154 -12.08 -14.92 1.21
N GLU A 155 -11.95 -14.62 -0.09
CA GLU A 155 -12.59 -15.38 -1.15
C GLU A 155 -12.03 -16.80 -1.31
N ASN A 156 -10.81 -17.06 -0.80
CA ASN A 156 -10.22 -18.39 -0.71
C ASN A 156 -10.36 -19.02 0.70
N GLN A 157 -11.10 -18.40 1.60
CA GLN A 157 -11.29 -18.82 2.99
C GLN A 157 -9.97 -19.09 3.73
N ASN A 158 -8.96 -18.24 3.50
CA ASN A 158 -7.65 -18.29 4.14
C ASN A 158 -7.68 -17.60 5.51
N THR A 159 -6.63 -17.81 6.28
CA THR A 159 -6.44 -17.18 7.60
C THR A 159 -5.72 -15.86 7.47
N LEU A 160 -6.20 -14.83 8.16
CA LEU A 160 -5.52 -13.54 8.35
C LEU A 160 -4.88 -13.49 9.74
N VAL A 161 -3.69 -12.92 9.85
CA VAL A 161 -2.98 -12.65 11.11
C VAL A 161 -2.67 -11.16 11.17
N ASN A 162 -3.24 -10.45 12.13
CA ASN A 162 -3.02 -9.01 12.26
C ASN A 162 -1.59 -8.70 12.71
N VAL A 163 -0.83 -8.08 11.82
CA VAL A 163 0.51 -7.53 12.09
C VAL A 163 0.61 -6.04 11.80
N PHE A 164 -0.49 -5.39 11.40
CA PHE A 164 -0.52 -3.95 11.11
C PHE A 164 -0.26 -3.14 12.38
N GLY A 165 0.68 -2.22 12.32
CA GLY A 165 1.06 -1.36 13.46
C GLY A 165 1.70 -2.10 14.64
N LYS A 166 2.11 -3.36 14.47
CA LYS A 166 2.81 -4.12 15.51
C LYS A 166 4.31 -3.89 15.44
N THR A 167 4.99 -4.07 16.59
CA THR A 167 6.46 -3.99 16.65
C THR A 167 7.10 -5.17 15.91
N ARG A 168 8.35 -5.01 15.51
CA ARG A 168 9.15 -6.05 14.83
C ARG A 168 9.12 -7.39 15.57
N GLU A 169 9.31 -7.36 16.88
CA GLU A 169 9.33 -8.56 17.74
C GLU A 169 8.00 -9.29 17.68
N VAL A 170 6.88 -8.56 17.77
CA VAL A 170 5.54 -9.13 17.67
C VAL A 170 5.29 -9.70 16.27
N VAL A 171 5.72 -9.02 15.21
CA VAL A 171 5.60 -9.52 13.83
C VAL A 171 6.34 -10.85 13.69
N TYR A 172 7.59 -10.94 14.14
CA TYR A 172 8.38 -12.16 14.07
C TYR A 172 7.80 -13.30 14.93
N GLN A 173 7.27 -12.98 16.10
CA GLN A 173 6.56 -13.94 16.93
C GLN A 173 5.33 -14.50 16.21
N GLN A 174 4.50 -13.63 15.60
CA GLN A 174 3.32 -14.08 14.85
C GLN A 174 3.69 -14.93 13.62
N ILE A 175 4.78 -14.59 12.91
CA ILE A 175 5.27 -15.41 11.80
C ILE A 175 5.61 -16.83 12.28
N ALA A 176 6.34 -16.94 13.39
CA ALA A 176 6.76 -18.23 13.96
C ALA A 176 5.57 -19.02 14.51
N ASP A 177 4.74 -18.40 15.36
CA ASP A 177 3.67 -19.09 16.08
C ASP A 177 2.51 -19.51 15.18
N LYS A 178 2.18 -18.68 14.20
CA LYS A 178 1.06 -18.91 13.27
C LYS A 178 1.49 -19.53 11.95
N GLN A 179 2.82 -19.77 11.75
CA GLN A 179 3.37 -20.33 10.52
C GLN A 179 2.88 -19.57 9.28
N ILE A 180 3.02 -18.24 9.31
CA ILE A 180 2.60 -17.36 8.23
C ILE A 180 3.30 -17.78 6.93
N THR A 181 2.50 -17.89 5.86
CA THR A 181 2.98 -18.35 4.53
C THR A 181 3.11 -17.21 3.52
N HIS A 182 2.30 -16.17 3.67
CA HIS A 182 2.20 -15.06 2.72
C HIS A 182 2.25 -13.72 3.45
N ILE A 183 3.07 -12.79 2.94
CA ILE A 183 3.16 -11.42 3.44
C ILE A 183 3.03 -10.48 2.25
N SER A 184 2.07 -9.55 2.31
CA SER A 184 2.00 -8.43 1.37
C SER A 184 2.06 -7.14 2.18
N ALA A 185 3.06 -6.31 1.92
CA ALA A 185 3.31 -5.10 2.69
C ALA A 185 4.06 -4.04 1.86
N THR A 186 4.21 -2.83 2.44
CA THR A 186 5.05 -1.79 1.83
C THR A 186 6.54 -2.14 1.95
N PRO A 187 7.41 -1.65 1.07
CA PRO A 187 8.85 -1.70 1.27
C PRO A 187 9.30 -1.20 2.65
N THR A 188 8.67 -0.13 3.14
CA THR A 188 8.93 0.40 4.50
C THR A 188 8.66 -0.65 5.59
N PHE A 189 7.57 -1.42 5.51
CA PHE A 189 7.29 -2.50 6.47
C PHE A 189 8.45 -3.49 6.53
N TYR A 190 8.96 -3.95 5.38
CA TYR A 190 10.09 -4.89 5.36
C TYR A 190 11.40 -4.29 5.88
N ARG A 191 11.66 -3.00 5.64
CA ARG A 191 12.82 -2.30 6.24
C ARG A 191 12.71 -2.22 7.76
N LEU A 192 11.50 -2.07 8.30
CA LEU A 192 11.27 -2.06 9.74
C LEU A 192 11.45 -3.44 10.43
N LEU A 193 11.50 -4.52 9.65
CA LEU A 193 11.87 -5.83 10.16
C LEU A 193 13.38 -5.99 10.40
N LEU A 194 14.20 -5.07 9.92
CA LEU A 194 15.66 -5.09 10.12
C LEU A 194 16.06 -4.40 11.44
N PRO A 195 17.15 -4.85 12.10
CA PRO A 195 17.87 -6.08 11.82
C PRO A 195 17.05 -7.34 12.19
N PHE A 196 17.39 -8.48 11.60
CA PHE A 196 16.75 -9.76 11.91
C PHE A 196 17.73 -10.69 12.65
N GLU A 197 17.20 -11.61 13.47
CA GLU A 197 17.99 -12.54 14.28
C GLU A 197 18.02 -13.95 13.68
N LYS A 198 16.95 -14.34 13.00
CA LYS A 198 16.80 -15.68 12.39
C LYS A 198 15.94 -15.62 11.12
N SER A 199 16.03 -16.67 10.33
CA SER A 199 15.18 -16.88 9.15
C SER A 199 13.86 -17.58 9.48
N TYR A 200 12.88 -17.43 8.60
CA TYR A 200 11.53 -18.00 8.72
C TYR A 200 11.13 -18.72 7.44
N ASP A 201 11.26 -20.05 7.46
CA ASP A 201 11.05 -20.92 6.29
C ASP A 201 9.59 -21.10 5.91
N SER A 202 8.64 -20.77 6.82
CA SER A 202 7.20 -20.86 6.57
C SER A 202 6.72 -19.85 5.51
N VAL A 203 7.41 -18.71 5.39
CA VAL A 203 7.02 -17.67 4.43
C VAL A 203 7.49 -18.08 3.03
N ILE A 204 6.53 -18.40 2.17
CA ILE A 204 6.78 -18.83 0.78
C ILE A 204 6.48 -17.75 -0.26
N ARG A 205 5.86 -16.64 0.16
CA ARG A 205 5.58 -15.51 -0.72
C ARG A 205 5.65 -14.18 0.00
N VAL A 206 6.39 -13.28 -0.62
CA VAL A 206 6.50 -11.87 -0.21
C VAL A 206 6.06 -11.00 -1.38
N THR A 207 5.16 -10.05 -1.13
CA THR A 207 4.75 -9.05 -2.11
C THR A 207 5.03 -7.66 -1.56
N LEU A 208 5.70 -6.84 -2.37
CA LEU A 208 5.95 -5.43 -2.11
C LEU A 208 5.06 -4.58 -3.01
N GLY A 209 4.58 -3.46 -2.51
CA GLY A 209 3.81 -2.51 -3.32
C GLY A 209 3.62 -1.16 -2.67
N GLY A 210 3.25 -0.17 -3.48
CA GLY A 210 2.90 1.17 -3.02
C GLY A 210 4.07 2.11 -2.75
N GLU A 211 5.32 1.63 -2.78
CA GLU A 211 6.55 2.41 -2.66
C GLU A 211 7.64 1.81 -3.53
N LYS A 212 8.71 2.58 -3.77
CA LYS A 212 9.90 2.09 -4.46
C LYS A 212 10.65 1.09 -3.57
N SER A 213 11.13 0.02 -4.17
CA SER A 213 11.99 -0.99 -3.55
C SER A 213 13.32 -1.08 -4.31
N ASP A 214 14.36 -1.57 -3.65
CA ASP A 214 15.72 -1.66 -4.15
C ASP A 214 16.30 -3.07 -3.94
N GLN A 215 17.46 -3.34 -4.57
CA GLN A 215 18.10 -4.65 -4.52
C GLN A 215 18.55 -5.02 -3.10
N HIS A 216 19.02 -4.04 -2.31
CA HIS A 216 19.47 -4.27 -0.94
C HIS A 216 18.31 -4.80 -0.06
N LEU A 217 17.11 -4.20 -0.21
CA LEU A 217 15.91 -4.70 0.47
C LEU A 217 15.55 -6.12 0.03
N TYR A 218 15.65 -6.45 -1.27
CA TYR A 218 15.37 -7.81 -1.74
C TYR A 218 16.36 -8.82 -1.16
N ASP A 219 17.62 -8.47 -1.02
CA ASP A 219 18.64 -9.36 -0.47
C ASP A 219 18.42 -9.58 1.03
N ALA A 220 18.04 -8.54 1.77
CA ALA A 220 17.63 -8.66 3.17
C ALA A 220 16.38 -9.55 3.33
N ILE A 221 15.36 -9.36 2.49
CA ILE A 221 14.15 -10.20 2.51
C ILE A 221 14.48 -11.67 2.23
N ARG A 222 15.41 -11.98 1.31
CA ARG A 222 15.84 -13.37 1.03
C ARG A 222 16.54 -14.01 2.22
N GLN A 223 17.26 -13.23 3.02
CA GLN A 223 17.89 -13.73 4.23
C GLN A 223 16.86 -14.02 5.33
N ILE A 224 15.84 -13.14 5.49
CA ILE A 224 14.78 -13.35 6.48
C ILE A 224 13.84 -14.50 6.06
N PHE A 225 13.48 -14.57 4.77
CA PHE A 225 12.50 -15.49 4.20
C PHE A 225 13.09 -16.28 3.04
N PRO A 226 13.97 -17.27 3.30
CA PRO A 226 14.77 -17.93 2.27
C PRO A 226 13.93 -18.69 1.22
N ASN A 227 12.73 -19.17 1.61
CA ASN A 227 11.83 -19.88 0.72
C ASN A 227 10.87 -18.96 -0.05
N ALA A 228 10.90 -17.64 0.22
CA ALA A 228 9.92 -16.74 -0.33
C ALA A 228 10.20 -16.38 -1.79
N LYS A 229 9.18 -16.53 -2.64
CA LYS A 229 9.16 -15.86 -3.93
C LYS A 229 8.78 -14.39 -3.74
N ILE A 230 9.69 -13.49 -4.08
CA ILE A 230 9.50 -12.06 -3.97
C ILE A 230 8.80 -11.53 -5.22
N ASN A 231 7.72 -10.77 -5.04
CA ASN A 231 7.05 -10.02 -6.09
C ASN A 231 7.04 -8.52 -5.71
N ASN A 232 7.23 -7.66 -6.68
CA ASN A 232 6.96 -6.23 -6.54
C ASN A 232 5.82 -5.86 -7.48
N VAL A 233 4.82 -5.13 -7.01
CA VAL A 233 3.62 -4.80 -7.77
C VAL A 233 3.42 -3.29 -7.88
N TYR A 234 3.07 -2.84 -9.07
CA TYR A 234 2.55 -1.50 -9.26
C TYR A 234 1.07 -1.49 -8.90
N ALA A 235 0.74 -0.68 -7.93
CA ALA A 235 -0.62 -0.49 -7.42
C ALA A 235 -0.84 0.94 -6.98
N SER A 236 -2.06 1.43 -7.15
CA SER A 236 -2.49 2.73 -6.63
C SER A 236 -3.87 2.63 -6.02
N THR A 237 -4.28 3.63 -5.24
CA THR A 237 -5.65 3.68 -4.71
C THR A 237 -6.67 3.84 -5.83
N GLU A 238 -6.30 4.52 -6.90
CA GLU A 238 -7.15 4.79 -8.05
C GLU A 238 -7.48 3.53 -8.87
N ALA A 239 -6.51 2.62 -8.99
CA ALA A 239 -6.61 1.47 -9.90
C ALA A 239 -6.46 0.08 -9.24
N GLY A 240 -6.05 0.03 -7.97
CA GLY A 240 -5.61 -1.23 -7.35
C GLY A 240 -4.32 -1.77 -7.98
N SER A 241 -4.07 -3.06 -7.84
CA SER A 241 -2.91 -3.74 -8.43
C SER A 241 -3.09 -3.93 -9.92
N LEU A 242 -2.11 -3.49 -10.72
CA LEU A 242 -2.16 -3.52 -12.19
C LEU A 242 -1.19 -4.54 -12.77
N PHE A 243 0.08 -4.50 -12.40
CA PHE A 243 1.10 -5.41 -12.94
C PHE A 243 2.27 -5.57 -11.97
N ALA A 244 3.03 -6.66 -12.18
CA ALA A 244 4.16 -7.01 -11.34
C ALA A 244 5.49 -6.71 -12.06
N ALA A 245 6.54 -6.51 -11.24
CA ALA A 245 7.89 -6.33 -11.74
C ALA A 245 8.52 -7.68 -12.17
N LYS A 246 9.43 -7.58 -13.14
CA LYS A 246 10.45 -8.59 -13.47
C LYS A 246 11.82 -8.00 -13.13
N GLY A 247 12.41 -8.42 -12.02
CA GLY A 247 13.58 -7.75 -11.47
C GLY A 247 13.23 -6.33 -11.01
N ASP A 248 13.94 -5.33 -11.52
CA ASP A 248 13.74 -3.90 -11.26
C ASP A 248 12.82 -3.21 -12.29
N CYS A 249 12.34 -3.95 -13.29
CA CYS A 249 11.49 -3.44 -14.35
C CYS A 249 10.07 -3.94 -14.23
N PHE A 250 9.11 -3.12 -14.65
CA PHE A 250 7.71 -3.47 -14.77
C PHE A 250 7.37 -3.77 -16.22
N GLN A 251 6.41 -4.67 -16.43
CA GLN A 251 5.94 -5.01 -17.76
C GLN A 251 4.43 -4.87 -17.83
N ILE A 252 3.94 -4.05 -18.77
CA ILE A 252 2.51 -3.99 -19.08
C ILE A 252 2.12 -5.29 -19.77
N PRO A 253 1.18 -6.09 -19.21
CA PRO A 253 0.72 -7.32 -19.86
C PRO A 253 0.10 -7.01 -21.22
N GLU A 254 0.36 -7.85 -22.22
CA GLU A 254 -0.13 -7.66 -23.57
C GLU A 254 -1.66 -7.57 -23.63
N ALA A 255 -2.36 -8.37 -22.84
CA ALA A 255 -3.81 -8.42 -22.80
C ALA A 255 -4.49 -7.10 -22.38
N ILE A 256 -3.76 -6.19 -21.73
CA ILE A 256 -4.27 -4.88 -21.25
C ILE A 256 -3.43 -3.71 -21.77
N ARG A 257 -2.57 -3.93 -22.75
CA ARG A 257 -1.66 -2.89 -23.26
C ARG A 257 -2.41 -1.68 -23.85
N ASP A 258 -3.55 -1.90 -24.47
CA ASP A 258 -4.46 -0.87 -24.99
C ASP A 258 -5.06 0.03 -23.90
N LYS A 259 -4.98 -0.39 -22.63
CA LYS A 259 -5.45 0.38 -21.47
C LYS A 259 -4.40 1.33 -20.92
N PHE A 260 -3.21 1.41 -21.53
CA PHE A 260 -2.13 2.29 -21.12
C PHE A 260 -1.61 3.13 -22.28
N LYS A 261 -1.26 4.37 -21.98
CA LYS A 261 -0.53 5.27 -22.88
C LYS A 261 0.63 5.90 -22.11
N VAL A 262 1.66 6.31 -22.84
CA VAL A 262 2.74 7.12 -22.28
C VAL A 262 2.84 8.39 -23.09
N VAL A 263 2.66 9.53 -22.43
CA VAL A 263 2.72 10.87 -23.01
C VAL A 263 3.66 11.71 -22.16
N ASP A 264 4.67 12.31 -22.76
CA ASP A 264 5.70 13.09 -22.07
C ASP A 264 6.30 12.33 -20.86
N ASP A 265 6.66 11.07 -21.08
CA ASP A 265 7.12 10.10 -20.08
C ASP A 265 6.10 9.76 -18.99
N GLU A 266 4.92 10.35 -18.94
CA GLU A 266 3.87 10.04 -17.96
C GLU A 266 3.06 8.82 -18.38
N LEU A 267 2.89 7.86 -17.45
CA LEU A 267 2.01 6.71 -17.63
C LEU A 267 0.55 7.13 -17.45
N LEU A 268 -0.25 6.98 -18.48
CA LEU A 268 -1.68 7.22 -18.46
C LEU A 268 -2.44 5.90 -18.40
N ILE A 269 -3.52 5.86 -17.63
CA ILE A 269 -4.31 4.65 -17.36
C ILE A 269 -5.74 4.87 -17.85
N HIS A 270 -6.24 3.92 -18.65
CA HIS A 270 -7.60 3.98 -19.16
C HIS A 270 -8.64 3.88 -18.04
N LYS A 271 -9.71 4.67 -18.12
CA LYS A 271 -10.78 4.78 -17.11
C LYS A 271 -11.40 3.44 -16.71
N SER A 272 -11.43 2.42 -17.58
CA SER A 272 -11.98 1.10 -17.28
C SER A 272 -11.21 0.31 -16.22
N LEU A 273 -10.01 0.73 -15.89
CA LEU A 273 -9.19 0.13 -14.83
C LEU A 273 -9.28 0.88 -13.49
N LEU A 274 -10.01 1.97 -13.44
CA LEU A 274 -10.05 2.88 -12.29
C LEU A 274 -11.35 2.75 -11.50
N GLY A 275 -11.30 3.16 -10.24
CA GLY A 275 -12.48 3.65 -9.53
C GLY A 275 -12.94 4.99 -10.13
N SER A 276 -13.92 5.62 -9.51
CA SER A 276 -14.40 6.94 -9.91
C SER A 276 -14.05 8.00 -8.88
N SER A 277 -13.67 9.20 -9.35
CA SER A 277 -13.42 10.37 -8.52
C SER A 277 -13.57 11.64 -9.34
N GLU A 278 -14.16 12.67 -8.73
CA GLU A 278 -14.23 14.00 -9.34
C GLU A 278 -12.86 14.68 -9.47
N SER A 279 -11.90 14.23 -8.69
CA SER A 279 -10.52 14.75 -8.70
C SER A 279 -9.66 14.21 -9.86
N PHE A 280 -10.15 13.23 -10.61
CA PHE A 280 -9.38 12.61 -11.69
C PHE A 280 -9.29 13.55 -12.91
N LYS A 281 -8.07 13.67 -13.43
CA LYS A 281 -7.80 14.43 -14.65
C LYS A 281 -7.63 13.45 -15.81
N PHE A 282 -8.44 13.62 -16.86
CA PHE A 282 -8.41 12.78 -18.05
C PHE A 282 -7.98 13.60 -19.27
N THR A 283 -7.26 12.94 -20.16
CA THR A 283 -7.15 13.32 -21.58
C THR A 283 -7.81 12.19 -22.35
N ASP A 284 -8.90 12.50 -23.07
CA ASP A 284 -9.83 11.52 -23.61
C ASP A 284 -10.31 10.57 -22.48
N ASP A 285 -10.10 9.26 -22.65
CA ASP A 285 -10.46 8.22 -21.68
C ASP A 285 -9.31 7.80 -20.75
N PHE A 286 -8.18 8.53 -20.77
CA PHE A 286 -6.97 8.17 -20.05
C PHE A 286 -6.68 9.13 -18.89
N TYR A 287 -6.54 8.56 -17.70
CA TYR A 287 -6.23 9.25 -16.46
C TYR A 287 -4.73 9.54 -16.36
N HIS A 288 -4.39 10.75 -15.95
CA HIS A 288 -3.03 11.17 -15.63
C HIS A 288 -2.60 10.62 -14.27
N SER A 289 -1.81 9.54 -14.28
CA SER A 289 -1.35 8.91 -13.02
C SER A 289 -0.36 9.78 -12.24
N GLY A 290 0.35 10.67 -12.93
CA GLY A 290 1.46 11.43 -12.41
C GLY A 290 2.75 10.62 -12.29
N ASP A 291 2.76 9.33 -12.63
CA ASP A 291 3.93 8.46 -12.55
C ASP A 291 4.74 8.58 -13.87
N LEU A 292 6.00 9.00 -13.75
CA LEU A 292 6.92 9.12 -14.89
C LEU A 292 7.71 7.83 -15.05
N ILE A 293 7.79 7.36 -16.28
CA ILE A 293 8.47 6.11 -16.63
C ILE A 293 9.60 6.34 -17.64
N GLU A 294 10.45 5.34 -17.75
CA GLU A 294 11.47 5.19 -18.78
C GLU A 294 11.34 3.82 -19.42
N TRP A 295 11.20 3.77 -20.73
CA TRP A 295 11.16 2.53 -21.46
C TRP A 295 12.52 1.83 -21.43
N VAL A 296 12.54 0.57 -21.02
CA VAL A 296 13.67 -0.33 -21.20
C VAL A 296 13.55 -1.05 -22.53
N ASP A 297 12.35 -1.50 -22.86
CA ASP A 297 11.98 -2.06 -24.13
C ASP A 297 10.50 -1.73 -24.43
N LYS A 298 10.29 -0.82 -25.36
CA LYS A 298 8.96 -0.33 -25.73
C LYS A 298 8.12 -1.38 -26.45
N GLU A 299 8.74 -2.26 -27.23
CA GLU A 299 8.03 -3.29 -27.98
C GLU A 299 7.42 -4.34 -27.05
N SER A 300 8.18 -4.79 -26.05
CA SER A 300 7.70 -5.72 -25.03
C SER A 300 6.88 -5.06 -23.92
N GLY A 301 6.80 -3.71 -23.89
CA GLY A 301 6.15 -2.95 -22.83
C GLY A 301 6.90 -2.96 -21.50
N LEU A 302 8.23 -3.11 -21.54
CA LEU A 302 9.09 -3.15 -20.36
C LEU A 302 9.60 -1.74 -20.02
N PHE A 303 9.44 -1.31 -18.77
CA PHE A 303 9.80 0.04 -18.32
C PHE A 303 10.25 0.06 -16.85
N ARG A 304 10.85 1.18 -16.45
CA ARG A 304 11.14 1.53 -15.04
C ARG A 304 10.38 2.78 -14.64
N PHE A 305 10.01 2.88 -13.37
CA PHE A 305 9.52 4.14 -12.80
C PHE A 305 10.71 5.06 -12.52
N LYS A 306 10.62 6.30 -13.01
CA LYS A 306 11.60 7.37 -12.71
C LYS A 306 11.25 8.11 -11.43
N SER A 307 10.05 8.68 -11.38
CA SER A 307 9.59 9.54 -10.29
C SER A 307 8.08 9.78 -10.40
N ARG A 308 7.53 10.46 -9.40
CA ARG A 308 6.21 11.09 -9.50
C ARG A 308 6.35 12.56 -9.89
N LYS A 309 5.52 13.00 -10.83
CA LYS A 309 5.48 14.38 -11.33
C LYS A 309 5.30 15.42 -10.20
N ASN A 310 4.48 15.06 -9.20
CA ASN A 310 4.18 15.91 -8.05
C ASN A 310 5.23 15.85 -6.94
N GLU A 311 6.18 14.91 -6.99
CA GLU A 311 7.24 14.74 -6.00
C GLU A 311 8.54 15.44 -6.41
N LEU A 312 8.61 15.93 -7.66
CA LEU A 312 9.78 16.69 -8.12
C LEU A 312 9.92 18.00 -7.33
N ILE A 313 11.07 18.21 -6.75
CA ILE A 313 11.41 19.40 -5.96
C ILE A 313 12.04 20.42 -6.87
N ASN A 314 11.48 21.64 -6.91
CA ASN A 314 12.08 22.74 -7.69
C ASN A 314 13.14 23.45 -6.84
N VAL A 315 14.40 23.29 -7.24
CA VAL A 315 15.59 23.92 -6.59
C VAL A 315 16.21 24.88 -7.58
N GLY A 316 16.00 26.17 -7.40
CA GLY A 316 16.59 27.20 -8.25
C GLY A 316 16.25 27.07 -9.75
N GLY A 317 15.04 26.59 -10.08
CA GLY A 317 14.60 26.32 -11.45
C GLY A 317 14.85 24.90 -11.95
N TYR A 318 15.65 24.11 -11.25
CA TYR A 318 15.90 22.70 -11.58
C TYR A 318 14.90 21.79 -10.87
N LYS A 319 14.30 20.85 -11.60
CA LYS A 319 13.43 19.82 -11.04
C LYS A 319 14.28 18.64 -10.58
N VAL A 320 14.36 18.43 -9.29
CA VAL A 320 15.11 17.33 -8.66
C VAL A 320 14.15 16.22 -8.26
N ASN A 321 14.48 14.99 -8.66
CA ASN A 321 13.82 13.79 -8.17
C ASN A 321 14.39 13.42 -6.80
N PRO A 322 13.63 13.53 -5.70
CA PRO A 322 14.14 13.16 -4.38
C PRO A 322 14.53 11.69 -4.28
N GLY A 323 13.85 10.80 -4.99
CA GLY A 323 14.17 9.37 -5.01
C GLY A 323 15.55 9.05 -5.59
N GLU A 324 16.04 9.82 -6.56
CA GLU A 324 17.40 9.68 -7.09
C GLU A 324 18.47 10.00 -6.01
N VAL A 325 18.20 11.00 -5.20
CA VAL A 325 19.10 11.41 -4.12
C VAL A 325 19.01 10.42 -2.95
N GLU A 326 17.81 9.94 -2.63
CA GLU A 326 17.58 8.90 -1.63
C GLU A 326 18.32 7.61 -1.99
N ASP A 327 18.22 7.15 -3.23
CA ASP A 327 18.94 5.97 -3.72
C ASP A 327 20.47 6.12 -3.55
N ALA A 328 21.01 7.28 -3.91
CA ALA A 328 22.44 7.55 -3.77
C ALA A 328 22.91 7.58 -2.31
N ILE A 329 22.07 8.06 -1.38
CA ILE A 329 22.34 8.02 0.06
C ILE A 329 22.22 6.60 0.60
N MET A 330 21.17 5.85 0.23
CA MET A 330 20.94 4.48 0.68
C MET A 330 21.96 3.47 0.14
N ALA A 331 22.67 3.82 -0.95
CA ALA A 331 23.79 3.00 -1.47
C ALA A 331 25.08 3.12 -0.64
N MET A 332 25.11 3.98 0.38
CA MET A 332 26.28 4.14 1.26
C MET A 332 26.24 3.10 2.39
N ASP A 333 27.41 2.51 2.68
CA ASP A 333 27.56 1.56 3.79
C ASP A 333 27.11 2.20 5.12
N GLY A 334 26.32 1.48 5.88
CA GLY A 334 25.81 1.91 7.19
C GLY A 334 24.59 2.85 7.14
N VAL A 335 24.01 3.11 5.96
CA VAL A 335 22.74 3.81 5.85
C VAL A 335 21.60 2.81 5.78
N ARG A 336 20.71 2.84 6.79
CA ARG A 336 19.50 2.03 6.82
C ARG A 336 18.40 2.61 5.93
N GLN A 337 18.19 3.93 6.00
CA GLN A 337 17.12 4.62 5.29
C GLN A 337 17.41 6.10 5.11
N ALA A 338 16.93 6.67 4.01
CA ALA A 338 17.03 8.10 3.73
C ALA A 338 15.68 8.63 3.21
N LEU A 339 15.36 9.87 3.57
CA LEU A 339 14.21 10.60 3.09
C LEU A 339 14.64 12.01 2.67
N VAL A 340 14.44 12.34 1.40
CA VAL A 340 14.79 13.64 0.84
C VAL A 340 13.53 14.47 0.60
N TYR A 341 13.56 15.73 1.02
CA TYR A 341 12.44 16.65 0.89
C TYR A 341 12.89 18.08 0.59
N GLY A 342 11.98 18.87 0.03
CA GLY A 342 12.19 20.27 -0.24
C GLY A 342 11.81 21.12 0.97
N LYS A 343 12.70 22.04 1.39
CA LYS A 343 12.38 23.07 2.37
C LYS A 343 12.33 24.42 1.68
N ALA A 344 11.26 25.19 1.93
CA ALA A 344 11.07 26.51 1.35
C ALA A 344 12.29 27.42 1.62
N ASN A 345 12.77 28.10 0.58
CA ASN A 345 13.86 29.04 0.60
C ASN A 345 13.50 30.26 -0.23
N SER A 346 13.73 31.46 0.31
CA SER A 346 13.32 32.72 -0.32
C SER A 346 14.04 33.04 -1.63
N ILE A 347 15.19 32.44 -1.89
CA ILE A 347 16.00 32.72 -3.08
C ILE A 347 15.83 31.61 -4.14
N LEU A 348 15.86 30.36 -3.72
CA LEU A 348 15.87 29.20 -4.63
C LEU A 348 14.50 28.51 -4.77
N GLY A 349 13.46 29.05 -4.15
CA GLY A 349 12.16 28.39 -4.05
C GLY A 349 12.20 27.26 -3.02
N ASN A 350 13.02 26.24 -3.24
CA ASN A 350 13.34 25.20 -2.26
C ASN A 350 14.83 24.91 -2.22
N VAL A 351 15.26 24.37 -1.08
CA VAL A 351 16.54 23.67 -0.91
C VAL A 351 16.26 22.23 -0.50
N LEU A 352 17.11 21.30 -0.93
CA LEU A 352 17.00 19.93 -0.50
C LEU A 352 17.46 19.75 0.93
N CYS A 353 16.70 18.97 1.69
CA CYS A 353 17.06 18.45 3.00
C CYS A 353 16.93 16.94 2.98
N ALA A 354 17.65 16.24 3.87
CA ALA A 354 17.54 14.81 4.03
C ALA A 354 17.47 14.45 5.52
N ASP A 355 16.59 13.52 5.85
CA ASP A 355 16.64 12.78 7.10
C ASP A 355 17.25 11.41 6.80
N VAL A 356 18.27 11.01 7.58
CA VAL A 356 19.03 9.78 7.37
C VAL A 356 19.04 8.97 8.65
N GLN A 357 18.64 7.71 8.53
CA GLN A 357 18.75 6.73 9.60
C GLN A 357 19.92 5.81 9.32
N LEU A 358 20.82 5.68 10.28
CA LEU A 358 21.99 4.80 10.18
C LEU A 358 21.66 3.39 10.72
N GLU A 359 22.44 2.43 10.28
CA GLU A 359 22.48 1.10 10.90
C GLU A 359 23.18 1.14 12.27
N ASP A 360 22.85 0.20 13.13
CA ASP A 360 23.42 0.14 14.48
C ASP A 360 24.93 -0.07 14.42
N GLY A 361 25.67 0.76 15.14
CA GLY A 361 27.14 0.72 15.18
C GLY A 361 27.85 1.49 14.07
N PHE A 362 27.12 2.07 13.10
CA PHE A 362 27.70 2.94 12.08
C PHE A 362 27.67 4.40 12.49
N THR A 363 28.67 5.13 12.07
CA THR A 363 28.77 6.58 12.22
C THR A 363 29.16 7.20 10.90
N LEU A 364 28.30 8.08 10.39
CA LEU A 364 28.58 8.94 9.24
C LEU A 364 28.32 10.39 9.64
N THR A 365 29.07 11.31 9.08
CA THR A 365 28.81 12.73 9.24
C THR A 365 28.08 13.30 8.03
N GLU A 366 27.45 14.46 8.19
CA GLU A 366 26.85 15.20 7.07
C GLU A 366 27.88 15.46 5.96
N LEU A 367 29.14 15.71 6.33
CA LEU A 367 30.23 15.96 5.38
C LEU A 367 30.58 14.71 4.57
N ASP A 368 30.61 13.53 5.19
CA ASP A 368 30.88 12.26 4.52
C ASP A 368 29.84 11.97 3.43
N ILE A 369 28.55 12.11 3.79
CA ILE A 369 27.45 11.93 2.84
C ILE A 369 27.55 12.93 1.70
N LYS A 370 27.72 14.22 1.99
CA LYS A 370 27.84 15.25 0.95
C LYS A 370 29.03 15.02 0.02
N LYS A 371 30.18 14.62 0.56
CA LYS A 371 31.38 14.33 -0.22
C LYS A 371 31.14 13.16 -1.18
N GLN A 372 30.47 12.11 -0.72
CA GLN A 372 30.15 10.96 -1.56
C GLN A 372 29.11 11.31 -2.63
N LEU A 373 28.06 12.06 -2.27
CA LEU A 373 27.07 12.54 -3.24
C LEU A 373 27.69 13.43 -4.32
N SER A 374 28.64 14.30 -3.96
CA SER A 374 29.32 15.20 -4.91
C SER A 374 30.15 14.48 -5.98
N SER A 375 30.51 13.21 -5.75
CA SER A 375 31.18 12.38 -6.76
C SER A 375 30.21 11.75 -7.78
N GLN A 376 28.90 11.77 -7.50
CA GLN A 376 27.90 11.05 -8.28
C GLN A 376 26.78 11.97 -8.81
N LEU A 377 26.46 13.04 -8.09
CA LEU A 377 25.32 13.91 -8.38
C LEU A 377 25.79 15.36 -8.63
N GLN A 378 24.96 16.09 -9.34
CA GLN A 378 25.13 17.52 -9.59
C GLN A 378 24.90 18.34 -8.30
N ASP A 379 25.57 19.45 -8.12
CA ASP A 379 25.56 20.28 -6.90
C ASP A 379 24.16 20.67 -6.41
N PHE A 380 23.23 20.96 -7.31
CA PHE A 380 21.87 21.33 -6.97
C PHE A 380 21.02 20.15 -6.45
N LYS A 381 21.51 18.90 -6.63
CA LYS A 381 20.91 17.68 -6.09
C LYS A 381 21.44 17.30 -4.70
N ILE A 382 22.46 17.97 -4.20
CA ILE A 382 23.07 17.67 -2.90
C ILE A 382 22.25 18.33 -1.79
N PRO A 383 21.77 17.59 -0.78
CA PRO A 383 21.04 18.16 0.33
C PRO A 383 21.88 19.21 1.07
N ARG A 384 21.31 20.40 1.26
CA ARG A 384 21.95 21.49 2.02
C ARG A 384 22.06 21.16 3.49
N ARG A 385 21.11 20.39 4.03
CA ARG A 385 21.06 19.95 5.42
C ARG A 385 20.74 18.47 5.46
N ILE A 386 21.51 17.72 6.25
CA ILE A 386 21.28 16.31 6.55
C ILE A 386 21.07 16.19 8.05
N LYS A 387 19.95 15.60 8.44
CA LYS A 387 19.62 15.32 9.83
C LYS A 387 19.66 13.81 10.06
N PHE A 388 20.42 13.37 11.06
CA PHE A 388 20.39 11.99 11.49
C PHE A 388 19.22 11.78 12.46
N VAL A 389 18.43 10.73 12.24
CA VAL A 389 17.24 10.38 13.01
C VAL A 389 17.36 8.95 13.51
N GLU A 390 16.82 8.69 14.70
CA GLU A 390 16.75 7.34 15.27
C GLU A 390 15.64 6.53 14.58
N GLU A 391 14.51 7.18 14.28
CA GLU A 391 13.37 6.58 13.60
C GLU A 391 12.81 7.52 12.53
N MET A 392 12.34 6.93 11.42
CA MET A 392 11.65 7.66 10.37
C MET A 392 10.17 7.83 10.70
N SER A 393 9.64 9.03 10.46
CA SER A 393 8.20 9.27 10.59
C SER A 393 7.42 8.58 9.48
N LEU A 394 6.33 7.90 9.86
CA LEU A 394 5.46 7.19 8.93
C LEU A 394 4.13 7.93 8.73
N THR A 395 3.55 7.73 7.56
CA THR A 395 2.17 8.09 7.25
C THR A 395 1.20 7.05 7.84
N ARG A 396 -0.10 7.36 7.88
CA ARG A 396 -1.16 6.39 8.24
C ARG A 396 -1.16 5.12 7.37
N THR A 397 -0.59 5.19 6.19
CA THR A 397 -0.47 4.06 5.26
C THR A 397 0.78 3.21 5.50
N GLY A 398 1.59 3.53 6.52
CA GLY A 398 2.86 2.86 6.79
C GLY A 398 3.97 3.20 5.78
N LYS A 399 3.85 4.34 5.08
CA LYS A 399 4.88 4.89 4.17
C LYS A 399 5.67 5.99 4.88
N LEU A 400 6.87 6.30 4.39
CA LEU A 400 7.64 7.43 4.87
C LEU A 400 6.89 8.75 4.68
N LYS A 401 6.86 9.56 5.75
CA LYS A 401 6.19 10.87 5.73
C LYS A 401 7.20 11.93 5.28
N ARG A 402 7.01 12.44 4.05
CA ARG A 402 7.72 13.65 3.60
C ARG A 402 7.14 14.86 4.32
N SER A 403 7.97 15.59 5.07
CA SER A 403 7.57 16.77 5.85
C SER A 403 7.42 18.02 4.95
#